data_19b83b8b5eb0528684dc92520a3a1fe6
#
_entry.id   19b83b8b5eb0528684dc92520a3a1fe6
#
_cell.length_a   1.000
_cell.length_b   1.000
_cell.length_c   1.000
_cell.angle_alpha   90.00
_cell.angle_beta   90.00
_cell.angle_gamma   90.00
#
_symmetry.space_group_name_H-M   'P 1'
#
loop_
_entity.id
_entity.type
_entity.pdbx_description
1 polymer ?
#
loop_
_entity_poly.entity_id
_entity_poly.type
_entity_poly.pdbx_seq_one_letter_code
_entity_poly.pdbx_strand_id
1 'polypeptide(L)'
;SPSYTGQENFFSVFAVFFPAATGILAGVNISGDLRDAQKAIPKGTFLAIGITGVVYVLLGIMAGSCAVRDATGIVNETITCAMMECKYGLNNDYQLMQKISVWAPLVIIGIFAATLSSALASLVGAPKVFQAVCRDEIFPYITFFAKGSGPNNEPRRAYILVFFIAAGFIAIAELNVIAPIISNFFLMSYALINYAVFAASLGRSPGWRPSFKFYNKWVSLFGALLCIGIMFLIEWWAALVTIIIIGSLYKY
;
A
#
# COMPACT_ATOMS: atom_id res chain seq x y z
N SER A 1 -25.52 12.34 -2.02
CA SER A 1 -24.76 12.00 -3.23
C SER A 1 -23.31 12.39 -3.06
N PRO A 2 -22.36 11.64 -3.56
CA PRO A 2 -20.96 12.05 -3.55
C PRO A 2 -20.83 13.37 -4.34
N SER A 3 -20.19 14.37 -3.78
CA SER A 3 -19.82 15.57 -4.48
C SER A 3 -18.34 15.80 -4.26
N TYR A 4 -17.64 16.02 -5.34
CA TYR A 4 -16.21 16.27 -5.35
C TYR A 4 -16.00 17.77 -5.50
N THR A 5 -15.09 18.33 -4.70
CA THR A 5 -14.73 19.74 -4.75
C THR A 5 -13.39 19.88 -5.48
N GLY A 6 -13.27 20.88 -6.34
CA GLY A 6 -12.03 21.11 -7.11
C GLY A 6 -11.81 20.09 -8.23
N GLN A 7 -10.59 19.64 -8.39
CA GLN A 7 -10.18 18.62 -9.37
C GLN A 7 -10.27 17.18 -8.84
N GLU A 8 -10.83 16.99 -7.65
CA GLU A 8 -10.96 15.68 -7.04
C GLU A 8 -11.97 14.81 -7.79
N ASN A 9 -11.67 13.52 -7.93
CA ASN A 9 -12.57 12.53 -8.53
C ASN A 9 -12.48 11.21 -7.74
N PHE A 10 -13.32 10.25 -8.09
CA PHE A 10 -13.31 8.95 -7.42
C PHE A 10 -11.93 8.28 -7.44
N PHE A 11 -11.20 8.37 -8.52
CA PHE A 11 -9.90 7.70 -8.66
C PHE A 11 -8.80 8.40 -7.86
N SER A 12 -8.83 9.74 -7.72
CA SER A 12 -7.89 10.45 -6.87
C SER A 12 -8.08 10.08 -5.39
N VAL A 13 -9.32 10.03 -4.93
CA VAL A 13 -9.65 9.58 -3.57
C VAL A 13 -9.27 8.12 -3.36
N PHE A 14 -9.54 7.26 -4.35
CA PHE A 14 -9.16 5.86 -4.32
C PHE A 14 -7.63 5.69 -4.22
N ALA A 15 -6.86 6.48 -4.96
CA ALA A 15 -5.39 6.44 -4.92
C ALA A 15 -4.83 6.76 -3.53
N VAL A 16 -5.45 7.69 -2.80
CA VAL A 16 -5.06 8.04 -1.43
C VAL A 16 -5.50 6.97 -0.42
N PHE A 17 -6.67 6.35 -0.63
CA PHE A 17 -7.17 5.29 0.25
C PHE A 17 -6.47 3.94 0.03
N PHE A 18 -6.11 3.62 -1.22
CA PHE A 18 -5.56 2.31 -1.59
C PHE A 18 -4.35 1.86 -0.75
N PRO A 19 -3.36 2.73 -0.42
CA PRO A 19 -2.25 2.35 0.43
C PRO A 19 -2.65 1.81 1.80
N ALA A 20 -3.79 2.24 2.35
CA ALA A 20 -4.30 1.72 3.61
C ALA A 20 -4.72 0.24 3.54
N ALA A 21 -5.10 -0.23 2.36
CA ALA A 21 -5.48 -1.63 2.10
C ALA A 21 -4.32 -2.49 1.56
N THR A 22 -3.13 -1.93 1.39
CA THR A 22 -1.94 -2.64 0.91
C THR A 22 -1.18 -3.33 2.04
N GLY A 23 -0.18 -4.15 1.69
CA GLY A 23 0.65 -4.84 2.68
C GLY A 23 0.38 -6.34 2.79
N ILE A 24 -0.41 -6.93 1.89
CA ILE A 24 -0.72 -8.37 1.86
C ILE A 24 0.57 -9.22 1.83
N LEU A 25 1.62 -8.72 1.18
CA LEU A 25 2.90 -9.41 1.06
C LEU A 25 3.74 -9.41 2.35
N ALA A 26 3.41 -8.58 3.34
CA ALA A 26 4.17 -8.51 4.58
C ALA A 26 4.20 -9.86 5.32
N GLY A 27 3.07 -10.59 5.35
CA GLY A 27 3.00 -11.94 5.92
C GLY A 27 3.82 -12.98 5.14
N VAL A 28 3.97 -12.81 3.83
CA VAL A 28 4.78 -13.70 2.99
C VAL A 28 6.27 -13.49 3.25
N ASN A 29 6.69 -12.25 3.49
CA ASN A 29 8.10 -11.92 3.76
C ASN A 29 8.66 -12.56 5.04
N ILE A 30 7.79 -12.90 5.99
CA ILE A 30 8.16 -13.61 7.23
C ILE A 30 7.82 -15.12 7.18
N SER A 31 7.54 -15.66 6.01
CA SER A 31 7.14 -17.06 5.85
C SER A 31 8.18 -18.06 6.37
N GLY A 32 9.45 -17.72 6.34
CA GLY A 32 10.54 -18.54 6.86
C GLY A 32 10.52 -18.76 8.37
N ASP A 33 9.88 -17.84 9.12
CA ASP A 33 9.78 -17.90 10.57
C ASP A 33 8.52 -18.65 11.05
N LEU A 34 7.64 -19.05 10.11
CA LEU A 34 6.37 -19.70 10.41
C LEU A 34 6.50 -21.23 10.36
N ARG A 35 5.98 -21.92 11.38
CA ARG A 35 5.99 -23.39 11.45
C ARG A 35 5.21 -24.07 10.30
N ASP A 36 4.07 -23.50 9.89
CA ASP A 36 3.23 -24.00 8.79
C ASP A 36 2.73 -22.82 7.96
N ALA A 37 3.64 -22.22 7.16
CA ALA A 37 3.38 -21.05 6.35
C ALA A 37 2.26 -21.28 5.32
N GLN A 38 2.18 -22.47 4.74
CA GLN A 38 1.22 -22.80 3.69
C GLN A 38 -0.25 -22.72 4.15
N LYS A 39 -0.51 -23.00 5.43
CA LYS A 39 -1.86 -22.89 6.02
C LYS A 39 -2.06 -21.57 6.73
N ALA A 40 -1.03 -21.08 7.44
CA ALA A 40 -1.12 -19.88 8.25
C ALA A 40 -1.29 -18.61 7.40
N ILE A 41 -0.52 -18.46 6.31
CA ILE A 41 -0.55 -17.24 5.48
C ILE A 41 -1.91 -17.04 4.82
N PRO A 42 -2.50 -17.98 4.05
CA PRO A 42 -3.79 -17.74 3.43
C PRO A 42 -4.89 -17.44 4.45
N LYS A 43 -4.95 -18.23 5.53
CA LYS A 43 -5.97 -18.04 6.59
C LYS A 43 -5.82 -16.68 7.29
N GLY A 44 -4.59 -16.32 7.65
CA GLY A 44 -4.29 -15.05 8.30
C GLY A 44 -4.60 -13.85 7.40
N THR A 45 -4.24 -13.94 6.13
CA THR A 45 -4.48 -12.87 5.15
C THR A 45 -5.98 -12.63 4.92
N PHE A 46 -6.78 -13.69 4.70
CA PHE A 46 -8.23 -13.54 4.53
C PHE A 46 -8.90 -13.01 5.79
N LEU A 47 -8.48 -13.47 6.97
CA LEU A 47 -9.03 -12.98 8.22
C LEU A 47 -8.68 -11.50 8.44
N ALA A 48 -7.44 -11.11 8.16
CA ALA A 48 -7.01 -9.72 8.25
C ALA A 48 -7.81 -8.82 7.28
N ILE A 49 -7.94 -9.20 6.01
CA ILE A 49 -8.72 -8.43 5.03
C ILE A 49 -10.19 -8.30 5.48
N GLY A 50 -10.79 -9.39 5.96
CA GLY A 50 -12.18 -9.38 6.42
C GLY A 50 -12.40 -8.46 7.61
N ILE A 51 -11.56 -8.58 8.65
CA ILE A 51 -11.68 -7.76 9.86
C ILE A 51 -11.40 -6.29 9.57
N THR A 52 -10.29 -5.99 8.88
CA THR A 52 -9.95 -4.59 8.57
C THR A 52 -10.95 -3.97 7.61
N GLY A 53 -11.46 -4.71 6.62
CA GLY A 53 -12.50 -4.24 5.71
C GLY A 53 -13.78 -3.83 6.45
N VAL A 54 -14.25 -4.67 7.37
CA VAL A 54 -15.42 -4.34 8.22
C VAL A 54 -15.14 -3.11 9.07
N VAL A 55 -13.98 -3.01 9.69
CA VAL A 55 -13.59 -1.84 10.52
C VAL A 55 -13.58 -0.57 9.69
N TYR A 56 -13.00 -0.59 8.47
CA TYR A 56 -12.98 0.60 7.59
C TYR A 56 -14.38 1.05 7.19
N VAL A 57 -15.27 0.12 6.84
CA VAL A 57 -16.66 0.45 6.51
C VAL A 57 -17.39 1.05 7.71
N LEU A 58 -17.23 0.47 8.89
CA LEU A 58 -17.85 0.98 10.13
C LEU A 58 -17.32 2.36 10.49
N LEU A 59 -16.02 2.60 10.38
CA LEU A 59 -15.42 3.93 10.62
C LEU A 59 -15.95 4.97 9.63
N GLY A 60 -16.09 4.62 8.35
CA GLY A 60 -16.68 5.50 7.35
C GLY A 60 -18.13 5.87 7.65
N ILE A 61 -18.95 4.88 8.06
CA ILE A 61 -20.34 5.11 8.46
C ILE A 61 -20.41 5.98 9.72
N MET A 62 -19.59 5.69 10.72
CA MET A 62 -19.55 6.46 11.97
C MET A 62 -19.13 7.91 11.70
N ALA A 63 -18.07 8.14 10.95
CA ALA A 63 -17.63 9.50 10.61
C ALA A 63 -18.70 10.27 9.85
N GLY A 64 -19.35 9.63 8.86
CA GLY A 64 -20.43 10.24 8.09
C GLY A 64 -21.71 10.51 8.87
N SER A 65 -21.96 9.76 9.97
CA SER A 65 -23.12 9.98 10.83
C SER A 65 -22.87 11.01 11.93
N CYS A 66 -21.61 11.19 12.36
CA CYS A 66 -21.28 12.08 13.49
C CYS A 66 -20.91 13.50 13.06
N ALA A 67 -20.57 13.73 11.79
CA ALA A 67 -20.10 15.03 11.34
C ALA A 67 -20.79 15.49 10.07
N VAL A 68 -21.12 16.79 10.02
CA VAL A 68 -21.61 17.44 8.79
C VAL A 68 -20.49 17.56 7.77
N ARG A 69 -20.87 17.55 6.50
CA ARG A 69 -19.96 17.58 5.37
C ARG A 69 -19.17 18.88 5.30
N ASP A 70 -19.87 20.01 5.38
CA ASP A 70 -19.32 21.36 5.29
C ASP A 70 -19.91 22.21 6.42
N ALA A 71 -19.06 22.91 7.16
CA ALA A 71 -19.48 23.79 8.25
C ALA A 71 -18.64 25.05 8.30
N THR A 72 -19.29 26.18 8.57
CA THR A 72 -18.62 27.49 8.78
C THR A 72 -17.97 27.60 10.16
N GLY A 73 -18.40 26.78 11.12
CA GLY A 73 -18.00 26.86 12.53
C GLY A 73 -18.75 27.92 13.33
N ILE A 74 -19.70 28.63 12.73
CA ILE A 74 -20.54 29.64 13.37
C ILE A 74 -21.95 29.03 13.61
N VAL A 75 -22.42 29.10 14.85
CA VAL A 75 -23.72 28.54 15.28
C VAL A 75 -24.90 29.45 14.85
N ASN A 76 -24.81 30.15 13.74
CA ASN A 76 -25.89 30.99 13.21
C ASN A 76 -26.47 30.32 11.97
N GLU A 77 -27.74 29.98 11.99
CA GLU A 77 -28.47 29.32 10.90
C GLU A 77 -28.53 30.11 9.59
N THR A 78 -28.24 31.40 9.61
CA THR A 78 -28.29 32.30 8.46
C THR A 78 -27.05 32.35 7.62
N ILE A 79 -25.89 31.85 8.15
CA ILE A 79 -24.60 31.87 7.44
C ILE A 79 -24.33 30.50 6.82
N THR A 80 -24.57 30.39 5.54
CA THR A 80 -24.30 29.17 4.76
C THR A 80 -22.92 29.22 4.08
N CYS A 81 -22.40 28.08 3.69
CA CYS A 81 -21.15 27.95 2.91
C CYS A 81 -21.16 28.68 1.56
N ALA A 82 -22.31 29.19 1.13
CA ALA A 82 -22.42 30.05 -0.05
C ALA A 82 -21.97 31.50 0.21
N MET A 83 -21.97 31.91 1.49
CA MET A 83 -21.62 33.29 1.90
C MET A 83 -20.24 33.42 2.52
N MET A 84 -19.69 32.33 3.07
CA MET A 84 -18.39 32.32 3.73
C MET A 84 -17.69 30.98 3.48
N GLU A 85 -16.37 31.02 3.37
CA GLU A 85 -15.54 29.84 3.17
C GLU A 85 -15.69 28.86 4.35
N CYS A 86 -16.07 27.62 4.04
CA CYS A 86 -16.23 26.58 5.05
C CYS A 86 -14.87 26.01 5.44
N LYS A 87 -14.47 26.23 6.70
CA LYS A 87 -13.20 25.73 7.27
C LYS A 87 -13.33 24.40 8.01
N TYR A 88 -14.56 23.97 8.32
CA TYR A 88 -14.82 22.79 9.14
C TYR A 88 -15.71 21.79 8.38
N GLY A 89 -15.77 20.57 8.89
CA GLY A 89 -16.56 19.49 8.30
C GLY A 89 -15.70 18.40 7.67
N LEU A 90 -16.33 17.33 7.18
CA LEU A 90 -15.67 16.17 6.60
C LEU A 90 -14.77 16.50 5.39
N ASN A 91 -15.13 17.54 4.62
CA ASN A 91 -14.36 17.91 3.42
C ASN A 91 -13.19 18.84 3.72
N ASN A 92 -13.23 19.63 4.79
CA ASN A 92 -12.32 20.77 4.97
C ASN A 92 -11.41 20.61 6.19
N ASP A 93 -11.71 19.67 7.09
CA ASP A 93 -10.97 19.50 8.34
C ASP A 93 -10.22 18.18 8.41
N TYR A 94 -8.93 18.19 8.13
CA TYR A 94 -8.06 17.00 8.23
C TYR A 94 -7.95 16.44 9.66
N GLN A 95 -8.26 17.23 10.68
CA GLN A 95 -8.21 16.81 12.08
C GLN A 95 -9.57 16.37 12.61
N LEU A 96 -10.58 16.22 11.77
CA LEU A 96 -11.93 15.91 12.18
C LEU A 96 -12.01 14.65 13.06
N MET A 97 -11.33 13.56 12.68
CA MET A 97 -11.31 12.31 13.46
C MET A 97 -10.79 12.51 14.88
N GLN A 98 -9.82 13.41 15.06
CA GLN A 98 -9.29 13.78 16.37
C GLN A 98 -10.34 14.58 17.18
N LYS A 99 -11.09 15.47 16.53
CA LYS A 99 -12.11 16.32 17.18
C LYS A 99 -13.36 15.56 17.59
N ILE A 100 -13.78 14.54 16.84
CA ILE A 100 -14.95 13.71 17.16
C ILE A 100 -14.61 12.55 18.09
N SER A 101 -13.33 12.28 18.35
CA SER A 101 -12.91 11.22 19.27
C SER A 101 -13.15 11.62 20.72
N VAL A 102 -13.42 10.64 21.59
CA VAL A 102 -13.59 10.85 23.05
C VAL A 102 -12.34 11.48 23.67
N TRP A 103 -11.16 11.12 23.15
CA TRP A 103 -9.89 11.63 23.64
C TRP A 103 -8.92 11.81 22.46
N ALA A 104 -8.70 13.05 22.09
CA ALA A 104 -7.87 13.42 20.95
C ALA A 104 -6.45 12.80 20.93
N PRO A 105 -5.70 12.72 22.04
CA PRO A 105 -4.39 12.08 22.05
C PRO A 105 -4.41 10.59 21.67
N LEU A 106 -5.50 9.88 21.91
CA LEU A 106 -5.63 8.46 21.55
C LEU A 106 -5.52 8.24 20.05
N VAL A 107 -6.15 9.11 19.26
CA VAL A 107 -6.08 9.04 17.79
C VAL A 107 -4.66 9.34 17.34
N ILE A 108 -4.00 10.35 17.90
CA ILE A 108 -2.62 10.71 17.55
C ILE A 108 -1.66 9.56 17.88
N ILE A 109 -1.76 8.99 19.07
CA ILE A 109 -0.93 7.83 19.49
C ILE A 109 -1.18 6.64 18.54
N GLY A 110 -2.43 6.39 18.17
CA GLY A 110 -2.80 5.34 17.21
C GLY A 110 -2.17 5.54 15.84
N ILE A 111 -2.20 6.78 15.31
CA ILE A 111 -1.57 7.13 14.04
C ILE A 111 -0.05 6.89 14.11
N PHE A 112 0.62 7.40 15.16
CA PHE A 112 2.06 7.19 15.32
C PHE A 112 2.42 5.72 15.50
N ALA A 113 1.66 4.97 16.28
CA ALA A 113 1.91 3.54 16.47
C ALA A 113 1.80 2.76 15.15
N ALA A 114 0.76 3.01 14.35
CA ALA A 114 0.54 2.35 13.08
C ALA A 114 1.60 2.74 12.04
N THR A 115 1.91 4.01 11.91
CA THR A 115 2.87 4.51 10.91
C THR A 115 4.30 4.10 11.25
N LEU A 116 4.72 4.20 12.52
CA LEU A 116 6.04 3.76 12.96
C LEU A 116 6.22 2.25 12.83
N SER A 117 5.20 1.46 13.17
CA SER A 117 5.22 0.01 12.99
C SER A 117 5.43 -0.38 11.52
N SER A 118 4.66 0.24 10.62
CA SER A 118 4.77 -0.01 9.18
C SER A 118 6.12 0.45 8.61
N ALA A 119 6.61 1.61 9.05
CA ALA A 119 7.91 2.14 8.64
C ALA A 119 9.05 1.22 9.09
N LEU A 120 9.05 0.76 10.35
CA LEU A 120 10.05 -0.17 10.86
C LEU A 120 10.02 -1.51 10.11
N ALA A 121 8.83 -2.07 9.87
CA ALA A 121 8.69 -3.31 9.12
C ALA A 121 9.28 -3.18 7.69
N SER A 122 9.02 -2.07 7.03
CA SER A 122 9.54 -1.79 5.69
C SER A 122 11.05 -1.54 5.67
N LEU A 123 11.57 -0.76 6.63
CA LEU A 123 13.00 -0.46 6.75
C LEU A 123 13.84 -1.70 7.05
N VAL A 124 13.28 -2.70 7.71
CA VAL A 124 13.97 -3.98 7.98
C VAL A 124 13.74 -4.97 6.84
N GLY A 125 12.51 -5.06 6.34
CA GLY A 125 12.12 -6.04 5.33
C GLY A 125 12.72 -5.76 3.95
N ALA A 126 12.61 -4.53 3.46
CA ALA A 126 13.06 -4.18 2.12
C ALA A 126 14.56 -4.44 1.88
N PRO A 127 15.50 -4.07 2.77
CA PRO A 127 16.92 -4.41 2.60
C PRO A 127 17.21 -5.90 2.58
N LYS A 128 16.48 -6.70 3.37
CA LYS A 128 16.64 -8.16 3.41
C LYS A 128 16.19 -8.82 2.12
N VAL A 129 15.03 -8.41 1.60
CA VAL A 129 14.52 -8.87 0.30
C VAL A 129 15.47 -8.45 -0.82
N PHE A 130 15.94 -7.22 -0.81
CA PHE A 130 16.90 -6.73 -1.80
C PHE A 130 18.23 -7.50 -1.74
N GLN A 131 18.74 -7.78 -0.55
CA GLN A 131 19.93 -8.62 -0.37
C GLN A 131 19.73 -10.03 -0.96
N ALA A 132 18.57 -10.64 -0.75
CA ALA A 132 18.26 -11.97 -1.30
C ALA A 132 18.30 -11.95 -2.84
N VAL A 133 17.66 -10.97 -3.47
CA VAL A 133 17.71 -10.78 -4.93
C VAL A 133 19.15 -10.57 -5.43
N CYS A 134 19.96 -9.81 -4.70
CA CYS A 134 21.36 -9.61 -5.05
C CYS A 134 22.22 -10.88 -4.91
N ARG A 135 21.85 -11.79 -4.00
CA ARG A 135 22.53 -13.09 -3.82
C ARG A 135 22.22 -14.07 -4.93
N ASP A 136 21.04 -13.97 -5.51
CA ASP A 136 20.64 -14.83 -6.64
C ASP A 136 21.37 -14.47 -7.93
N GLU A 137 22.22 -13.40 -7.91
CA GLU A 137 23.08 -12.94 -9.00
C GLU A 137 22.36 -12.70 -10.32
N ILE A 138 21.05 -12.46 -10.26
CA ILE A 138 20.21 -12.16 -11.44
C ILE A 138 20.71 -10.90 -12.15
N PHE A 139 21.17 -9.90 -11.36
CA PHE A 139 21.67 -8.63 -11.87
C PHE A 139 23.14 -8.42 -11.46
N PRO A 140 24.11 -8.53 -12.37
CA PRO A 140 25.53 -8.52 -12.03
C PRO A 140 26.01 -7.23 -11.34
N TYR A 141 25.40 -6.08 -11.65
CA TYR A 141 25.84 -4.79 -11.08
C TYR A 141 25.43 -4.57 -9.63
N ILE A 142 24.41 -5.26 -9.14
CA ILE A 142 23.90 -5.09 -7.77
C ILE A 142 24.44 -6.13 -6.78
N THR A 143 25.26 -7.07 -7.23
CA THR A 143 25.90 -8.11 -6.37
C THR A 143 26.71 -7.52 -5.22
N PHE A 144 27.15 -6.26 -5.35
CA PHE A 144 27.81 -5.50 -4.28
C PHE A 144 26.99 -5.46 -2.98
N PHE A 145 25.64 -5.46 -3.08
CA PHE A 145 24.73 -5.45 -1.94
C PHE A 145 24.42 -6.83 -1.37
N ALA A 146 24.83 -7.90 -2.03
CA ALA A 146 24.66 -9.28 -1.55
C ALA A 146 25.42 -9.55 -0.25
N LYS A 147 26.55 -8.84 -0.01
CA LYS A 147 27.43 -9.05 1.12
C LYS A 147 26.82 -8.54 2.42
N GLY A 148 26.50 -9.45 3.33
CA GLY A 148 26.05 -9.12 4.69
C GLY A 148 27.23 -8.92 5.66
N SER A 149 26.93 -8.41 6.84
CA SER A 149 27.88 -8.13 7.92
C SER A 149 27.43 -8.78 9.22
N GLY A 150 28.38 -9.30 9.99
CA GLY A 150 28.11 -9.91 11.29
C GLY A 150 27.56 -11.34 11.24
N PRO A 151 27.32 -11.97 12.42
CA PRO A 151 26.87 -13.36 12.52
C PRO A 151 25.49 -13.60 11.89
N ASN A 152 24.61 -12.61 11.90
CA ASN A 152 23.27 -12.66 11.31
C ASN A 152 23.23 -12.24 9.83
N ASN A 153 24.40 -11.97 9.22
CA ASN A 153 24.51 -11.61 7.81
C ASN A 153 23.65 -10.39 7.40
N GLU A 154 23.62 -9.37 8.27
CA GLU A 154 22.78 -8.16 8.10
C GLU A 154 23.23 -7.32 6.90
N PRO A 155 22.29 -6.85 6.05
CA PRO A 155 22.60 -6.11 4.82
C PRO A 155 22.86 -4.62 5.05
N ARG A 156 23.93 -4.26 5.77
CA ARG A 156 24.24 -2.86 6.12
C ARG A 156 24.29 -1.93 4.92
N ARG A 157 24.80 -2.39 3.79
CA ARG A 157 24.87 -1.60 2.56
C ARG A 157 23.49 -1.32 1.98
N ALA A 158 22.60 -2.31 2.03
CA ALA A 158 21.22 -2.14 1.58
C ALA A 158 20.42 -1.23 2.53
N TYR A 159 20.69 -1.23 3.84
CA TYR A 159 20.10 -0.27 4.78
C TYR A 159 20.47 1.17 4.42
N ILE A 160 21.72 1.44 4.06
CA ILE A 160 22.17 2.78 3.64
C ILE A 160 21.42 3.22 2.36
N LEU A 161 21.30 2.34 1.37
CA LEU A 161 20.57 2.63 0.15
C LEU A 161 19.09 2.96 0.44
N VAL A 162 18.42 2.11 1.22
CA VAL A 162 17.01 2.31 1.59
C VAL A 162 16.82 3.61 2.38
N PHE A 163 17.77 3.96 3.25
CA PHE A 163 17.75 5.22 3.98
C PHE A 163 17.76 6.43 3.04
N PHE A 164 18.62 6.47 2.03
CA PHE A 164 18.67 7.56 1.07
C PHE A 164 17.41 7.65 0.21
N ILE A 165 16.86 6.50 -0.20
CA ILE A 165 15.59 6.46 -0.93
C ILE A 165 14.45 7.01 -0.06
N ALA A 166 14.35 6.55 1.19
CA ALA A 166 13.33 7.01 2.12
C ALA A 166 13.46 8.52 2.41
N ALA A 167 14.68 9.01 2.63
CA ALA A 167 14.95 10.43 2.83
C ALA A 167 14.53 11.27 1.61
N GLY A 168 14.75 10.78 0.38
CA GLY A 168 14.29 11.42 -0.85
C GLY A 168 12.77 11.55 -0.91
N PHE A 169 12.01 10.50 -0.57
CA PHE A 169 10.56 10.57 -0.51
C PHE A 169 10.04 11.47 0.61
N ILE A 170 10.70 11.49 1.78
CA ILE A 170 10.34 12.41 2.86
C ILE A 170 10.55 13.87 2.44
N ALA A 171 11.58 14.16 1.65
CA ALA A 171 11.85 15.51 1.15
C ALA A 171 10.76 16.07 0.22
N ILE A 172 9.96 15.21 -0.43
CA ILE A 172 8.80 15.64 -1.24
C ILE A 172 7.71 16.23 -0.35
N ALA A 173 7.54 15.74 0.89
CA ALA A 173 6.65 16.23 1.95
C ALA A 173 5.15 16.30 1.60
N GLU A 174 4.70 15.85 0.43
CA GLU A 174 3.29 15.84 0.01
C GLU A 174 2.75 14.42 -0.14
N LEU A 175 1.81 14.05 0.73
CA LEU A 175 1.19 12.73 0.71
C LEU A 175 0.41 12.46 -0.58
N ASN A 176 -0.31 13.45 -1.09
CA ASN A 176 -1.13 13.32 -2.28
C ASN A 176 -0.31 13.06 -3.56
N VAL A 177 0.95 13.49 -3.59
CA VAL A 177 1.89 13.21 -4.69
C VAL A 177 2.51 11.82 -4.54
N ILE A 178 2.85 11.44 -3.31
CA ILE A 178 3.53 10.17 -3.03
C ILE A 178 2.58 8.97 -3.12
N ALA A 179 1.34 9.12 -2.66
CA ALA A 179 0.38 8.01 -2.58
C ALA A 179 0.08 7.34 -3.94
N PRO A 180 -0.17 8.05 -5.05
CA PRO A 180 -0.35 7.43 -6.37
C PRO A 180 0.88 6.67 -6.86
N ILE A 181 2.08 7.18 -6.59
CA ILE A 181 3.34 6.54 -6.98
C ILE A 181 3.51 5.21 -6.25
N ILE A 182 3.35 5.22 -4.92
CA ILE A 182 3.43 4.01 -4.10
C ILE A 182 2.37 3.00 -4.53
N SER A 183 1.13 3.45 -4.75
CA SER A 183 0.03 2.61 -5.20
C SER A 183 0.34 1.89 -6.51
N ASN A 184 0.95 2.58 -7.47
CA ASN A 184 1.37 1.99 -8.74
C ASN A 184 2.44 0.90 -8.56
N PHE A 185 3.44 1.11 -7.70
CA PHE A 185 4.44 0.08 -7.40
C PHE A 185 3.83 -1.16 -6.73
N PHE A 186 2.91 -0.99 -5.80
CA PHE A 186 2.20 -2.13 -5.18
C PHE A 186 1.34 -2.88 -6.19
N LEU A 187 0.54 -2.16 -7.00
CA LEU A 187 -0.30 -2.77 -8.03
C LEU A 187 0.53 -3.54 -9.05
N MET A 188 1.67 -2.99 -9.47
CA MET A 188 2.58 -3.68 -10.38
C MET A 188 3.17 -4.94 -9.76
N SER A 189 3.57 -4.88 -8.49
CA SER A 189 4.04 -6.07 -7.76
C SER A 189 2.96 -7.15 -7.70
N TYR A 190 1.71 -6.79 -7.41
CA TYR A 190 0.59 -7.72 -7.43
C TYR A 190 0.29 -8.26 -8.83
N ALA A 191 0.38 -7.42 -9.87
CA ALA A 191 0.21 -7.84 -11.25
C ALA A 191 1.26 -8.88 -11.66
N LEU A 192 2.54 -8.64 -11.33
CA LEU A 192 3.64 -9.56 -11.63
C LEU A 192 3.50 -10.90 -10.90
N ILE A 193 3.13 -10.90 -9.62
CA ILE A 193 2.90 -12.12 -8.85
C ILE A 193 1.76 -12.92 -9.47
N ASN A 194 0.63 -12.29 -9.77
CA ASN A 194 -0.50 -12.95 -10.39
C ASN A 194 -0.15 -13.50 -11.78
N TYR A 195 0.61 -12.74 -12.57
CA TYR A 195 1.09 -13.19 -13.88
C TYR A 195 2.06 -14.38 -13.75
N ALA A 196 3.00 -14.34 -12.82
CA ALA A 196 3.95 -15.43 -12.56
C ALA A 196 3.21 -16.72 -12.18
N VAL A 197 2.20 -16.63 -11.32
CA VAL A 197 1.33 -17.74 -10.93
C VAL A 197 0.58 -18.31 -12.15
N PHE A 198 0.02 -17.45 -13.00
CA PHE A 198 -0.63 -17.86 -14.25
C PHE A 198 0.35 -18.56 -15.19
N ALA A 199 1.52 -17.97 -15.44
CA ALA A 199 2.54 -18.50 -16.34
C ALA A 199 3.07 -19.86 -15.86
N ALA A 200 3.39 -20.01 -14.58
CA ALA A 200 3.83 -21.27 -13.98
C ALA A 200 2.78 -22.38 -14.12
N SER A 201 1.52 -22.04 -13.94
CA SER A 201 0.41 -22.98 -14.10
C SER A 201 0.15 -23.35 -15.55
N LEU A 202 0.29 -22.40 -16.49
CA LEU A 202 0.11 -22.65 -17.92
C LEU A 202 1.24 -23.51 -18.48
N GLY A 203 2.49 -23.19 -18.09
CA GLY A 203 3.70 -23.91 -18.52
C GLY A 203 3.89 -25.26 -17.84
N ARG A 204 3.00 -25.66 -16.91
CA ARG A 204 3.10 -26.91 -16.14
C ARG A 204 4.50 -27.12 -15.58
N SER A 205 5.07 -26.05 -14.98
CA SER A 205 6.43 -26.06 -14.44
C SER A 205 6.66 -27.25 -13.53
N PRO A 206 7.79 -27.99 -13.65
CA PRO A 206 8.10 -29.13 -12.78
C PRO A 206 8.10 -28.67 -11.30
N GLY A 207 7.36 -29.40 -10.46
CA GLY A 207 7.24 -29.07 -9.03
C GLY A 207 6.19 -28.02 -8.69
N TRP A 208 5.51 -27.38 -9.65
CA TRP A 208 4.42 -26.45 -9.38
C TRP A 208 3.20 -27.21 -8.82
N ARG A 209 2.95 -27.04 -7.51
CA ARG A 209 1.83 -27.70 -6.81
C ARG A 209 1.16 -26.68 -5.88
N PRO A 210 0.21 -25.87 -6.39
CA PRO A 210 -0.52 -24.92 -5.55
C PRO A 210 -1.31 -25.67 -4.48
N SER A 211 -1.05 -25.37 -3.21
CA SER A 211 -1.72 -25.99 -2.06
C SER A 211 -3.06 -25.33 -1.73
N PHE A 212 -3.33 -24.17 -2.30
CA PHE A 212 -4.55 -23.42 -2.02
C PHE A 212 -5.76 -24.02 -2.76
N LYS A 213 -6.80 -24.41 -2.01
CA LYS A 213 -7.98 -25.12 -2.52
C LYS A 213 -8.75 -24.36 -3.61
N PHE A 214 -8.82 -23.01 -3.52
CA PHE A 214 -9.56 -22.17 -4.46
C PHE A 214 -8.68 -21.58 -5.57
N TYR A 215 -7.50 -22.16 -5.77
CA TYR A 215 -6.61 -21.74 -6.82
C TYR A 215 -7.24 -21.93 -8.22
N ASN A 216 -7.19 -20.87 -9.03
CA ASN A 216 -7.59 -20.90 -10.43
C ASN A 216 -6.68 -19.99 -11.26
N LYS A 217 -6.04 -20.55 -12.30
CA LYS A 217 -5.12 -19.82 -13.18
C LYS A 217 -5.77 -18.62 -13.88
N TRP A 218 -7.05 -18.75 -14.28
CA TRP A 218 -7.76 -17.67 -14.96
C TRP A 218 -8.09 -16.49 -14.02
N VAL A 219 -8.37 -16.78 -12.75
CA VAL A 219 -8.55 -15.75 -11.72
C VAL A 219 -7.26 -14.99 -11.50
N SER A 220 -6.10 -15.66 -11.53
CA SER A 220 -4.78 -14.99 -11.43
C SER A 220 -4.52 -14.10 -12.64
N LEU A 221 -4.83 -14.55 -13.86
CA LEU A 221 -4.71 -13.70 -15.05
C LEU A 221 -5.63 -12.47 -14.97
N PHE A 222 -6.89 -12.68 -14.58
CA PHE A 222 -7.83 -11.58 -14.39
C PHE A 222 -7.34 -10.59 -13.33
N GLY A 223 -6.80 -11.09 -12.21
CA GLY A 223 -6.19 -10.26 -11.17
C GLY A 223 -5.01 -9.42 -11.69
N ALA A 224 -4.14 -10.00 -12.52
CA ALA A 224 -3.03 -9.28 -13.15
C ALA A 224 -3.53 -8.13 -14.05
N LEU A 225 -4.49 -8.43 -14.93
CA LEU A 225 -5.08 -7.44 -15.84
C LEU A 225 -5.83 -6.33 -15.08
N LEU A 226 -6.56 -6.70 -14.04
CA LEU A 226 -7.26 -5.75 -13.18
C LEU A 226 -6.28 -4.80 -12.48
N CYS A 227 -5.17 -5.31 -11.93
CA CYS A 227 -4.13 -4.47 -11.32
C CYS A 227 -3.55 -3.47 -12.33
N ILE A 228 -3.23 -3.92 -13.54
CA ILE A 228 -2.72 -3.05 -14.61
C ILE A 228 -3.78 -2.00 -14.99
N GLY A 229 -5.04 -2.40 -15.16
CA GLY A 229 -6.13 -1.46 -15.45
C GLY A 229 -6.28 -0.37 -14.39
N ILE A 230 -6.25 -0.75 -13.11
CA ILE A 230 -6.34 0.19 -11.98
C ILE A 230 -5.14 1.15 -11.96
N MET A 231 -3.93 0.70 -12.28
CA MET A 231 -2.75 1.57 -12.36
C MET A 231 -2.98 2.75 -13.32
N PHE A 232 -3.53 2.49 -14.51
CA PHE A 232 -3.83 3.54 -15.50
C PHE A 232 -4.99 4.44 -15.07
N LEU A 233 -5.95 3.92 -14.30
CA LEU A 233 -7.08 4.70 -13.79
C LEU A 233 -6.68 5.63 -12.64
N ILE A 234 -5.71 5.23 -11.81
CA ILE A 234 -5.18 6.06 -10.71
C ILE A 234 -4.37 7.21 -11.28
N GLU A 235 -3.29 6.89 -12.02
CA GLU A 235 -2.36 7.89 -12.53
C GLU A 235 -1.61 7.32 -13.73
N TRP A 236 -1.99 7.71 -14.93
CA TRP A 236 -1.49 7.10 -16.17
C TRP A 236 0.01 7.30 -16.39
N TRP A 237 0.56 8.48 -16.04
CA TRP A 237 1.99 8.76 -16.20
C TRP A 237 2.86 7.93 -15.25
N ALA A 238 2.43 7.76 -13.98
CA ALA A 238 3.12 6.93 -12.99
C ALA A 238 3.07 5.45 -13.39
N ALA A 239 1.96 4.98 -13.99
CA ALA A 239 1.83 3.64 -14.54
C ALA A 239 2.84 3.40 -15.67
N LEU A 240 2.98 4.34 -16.62
CA LEU A 240 3.96 4.25 -17.69
C LEU A 240 5.40 4.19 -17.18
N VAL A 241 5.76 5.06 -16.23
CA VAL A 241 7.09 5.05 -15.61
C VAL A 241 7.37 3.70 -14.95
N THR A 242 6.41 3.17 -14.19
CA THR A 242 6.55 1.87 -13.53
C THR A 242 6.74 0.74 -14.54
N ILE A 243 5.96 0.71 -15.62
CA ILE A 243 6.08 -0.30 -16.69
C ILE A 243 7.45 -0.20 -17.39
N ILE A 244 7.95 1.00 -17.65
CA ILE A 244 9.26 1.21 -18.26
C ILE A 244 10.37 0.69 -17.36
N ILE A 245 10.32 0.99 -16.05
CA ILE A 245 11.29 0.50 -15.07
C ILE A 245 11.30 -1.05 -15.06
N ILE A 246 10.13 -1.67 -14.92
CA ILE A 246 10.02 -3.14 -14.87
C ILE A 246 10.42 -3.78 -16.19
N GLY A 247 10.00 -3.20 -17.32
CA GLY A 247 10.37 -3.67 -18.66
C GLY A 247 11.88 -3.61 -18.91
N SER A 248 12.54 -2.56 -18.42
CA SER A 248 14.00 -2.44 -18.50
C SER A 248 14.71 -3.49 -17.65
N LEU A 249 14.20 -3.74 -16.43
CA LEU A 249 14.73 -4.80 -15.55
C LEU A 249 14.51 -6.21 -16.14
N TYR A 250 13.40 -6.44 -16.82
CA TYR A 250 13.10 -7.74 -17.44
C TYR A 250 13.97 -8.01 -18.68
N LYS A 251 14.29 -6.97 -19.45
CA LYS A 251 15.11 -7.09 -20.66
C LYS A 251 16.60 -7.29 -20.35
N TYR A 252 17.03 -6.85 -19.19
CA TYR A 252 18.41 -6.93 -18.74
C TYR A 252 18.79 -8.32 -18.24
#